data_0394b5879ab6731b2f5688c7642f6545
#
_entry.id   0394b5879ab6731b2f5688c7642f6545
#
_cell.length_a   1.000
_cell.length_b   1.000
_cell.length_c   1.000
_cell.angle_alpha   90.00
_cell.angle_beta   90.00
_cell.angle_gamma   90.00
#
_symmetry.space_group_name_H-M   'P 1'
#
loop_
_entity.id
_entity.type
_entity.pdbx_description
1 polymer ?
#
loop_
_entity_poly.entity_id
_entity_poly.type
_entity_poly.pdbx_seq_one_letter_code
_entity_poly.pdbx_strand_id
1 'polypeptide(L)'
;NGTTLMNDAFQRAIDSEFIQNICTEGAEESSVILSDETGQCLFTIQDNQVVTSFKDESFYLPIGDATFLETPLYLQLNDLLSKSRSLFDVISGRNEYRFASVIPFHIKDLMNKLEVSKYPTPSLFTKEWDISRIIGGEFKYDKTFRDFYFSTTKNGTKLKLQTMNVASGIKTFGIIQLLLDADEINPGKMLIIDEPENHLHPKWQIDCAQLIVKMVKEGIPVMVSSHSPYFIQGIRYFAHQEQIEELVKYYLTENDETSDLSTVEDVTTNLNMIFKKLSEPLNHIMNLK
;
A
#
# COMPACT_ATOMS: atom_id res chain seq x y z
N ASN A 1 -19.63 -16.17 15.51
CA ASN A 1 -20.26 -15.62 14.29
C ASN A 1 -19.22 -14.81 13.50
N GLY A 2 -19.08 -15.10 12.19
CA GLY A 2 -18.14 -14.42 11.32
C GLY A 2 -18.33 -12.89 11.29
N THR A 3 -19.59 -12.45 11.27
CA THR A 3 -19.98 -11.03 11.30
C THR A 3 -19.43 -10.30 12.54
N THR A 4 -19.54 -10.91 13.72
CA THR A 4 -19.00 -10.31 14.96
C THR A 4 -17.49 -10.15 14.91
N LEU A 5 -16.76 -11.14 14.38
CA LEU A 5 -15.31 -11.07 14.22
C LEU A 5 -14.89 -9.98 13.22
N MET A 6 -15.65 -9.80 12.14
CA MET A 6 -15.38 -8.74 11.15
C MET A 6 -15.66 -7.36 11.75
N ASN A 7 -16.80 -7.17 12.44
CA ASN A 7 -17.09 -5.91 13.12
C ASN A 7 -15.98 -5.54 14.10
N ASP A 8 -15.55 -6.49 14.93
CA ASP A 8 -14.48 -6.28 15.91
C ASP A 8 -13.13 -5.95 15.23
N ALA A 9 -12.85 -6.54 14.08
CA ALA A 9 -11.63 -6.29 13.33
C ALA A 9 -11.64 -4.88 12.71
N PHE A 10 -12.74 -4.49 12.06
CA PHE A 10 -12.90 -3.14 11.51
C PHE A 10 -12.93 -2.07 12.60
N GLN A 11 -13.65 -2.32 13.72
CA GLN A 11 -13.66 -1.38 14.82
C GLN A 11 -12.27 -1.15 15.40
N ARG A 12 -11.48 -2.21 15.56
CA ARG A 12 -10.09 -2.08 16.03
C ARG A 12 -9.20 -1.35 15.04
N ALA A 13 -9.40 -1.53 13.74
CA ALA A 13 -8.67 -0.78 12.73
C ALA A 13 -8.99 0.71 12.84
N ILE A 14 -10.25 1.08 12.91
CA ILE A 14 -10.72 2.47 13.07
C ILE A 14 -10.17 3.09 14.35
N ASP A 15 -10.30 2.40 15.48
CA ASP A 15 -9.81 2.88 16.78
C ASP A 15 -8.29 3.07 16.78
N SER A 16 -7.55 2.20 16.06
CA SER A 16 -6.10 2.28 15.97
C SER A 16 -5.59 3.42 15.10
N GLU A 17 -6.37 3.86 14.12
CA GLU A 17 -6.03 4.99 13.24
C GLU A 17 -6.39 6.34 13.85
N PHE A 18 -6.86 6.38 15.10
CA PHE A 18 -7.29 7.59 15.80
C PHE A 18 -8.41 8.38 15.09
N ILE A 19 -9.21 7.70 14.30
CA ILE A 19 -10.33 8.30 13.60
C ILE A 19 -11.44 8.56 14.62
N GLN A 20 -11.60 9.82 15.01
CA GLN A 20 -12.62 10.22 15.99
C GLN A 20 -14.01 10.35 15.35
N ASN A 21 -14.06 10.64 14.06
CA ASN A 21 -15.30 10.76 13.32
C ASN A 21 -15.09 10.32 11.87
N ILE A 22 -15.69 9.19 11.49
CA ILE A 22 -15.58 8.64 10.13
C ILE A 22 -16.68 9.22 9.24
N CYS A 23 -17.81 9.60 9.83
CA CYS A 23 -18.86 10.23 9.08
C CYS A 23 -18.55 11.70 8.82
N THR A 24 -18.88 12.17 7.62
CA THR A 24 -18.84 13.59 7.29
C THR A 24 -19.70 14.38 8.29
N GLU A 25 -19.26 15.57 8.69
CA GLU A 25 -20.01 16.40 9.62
C GLU A 25 -21.47 16.60 9.14
N GLY A 26 -22.41 16.25 10.00
CA GLY A 26 -23.85 16.27 9.66
C GLY A 26 -24.39 15.01 8.99
N ALA A 27 -23.56 14.01 8.68
CA ALA A 27 -24.03 12.71 8.23
C ALA A 27 -24.28 11.78 9.45
N GLU A 28 -25.43 11.13 9.46
CA GLU A 28 -25.79 10.19 10.51
C GLU A 28 -25.13 8.81 10.31
N GLU A 29 -24.77 8.51 9.06
CA GLU A 29 -24.28 7.20 8.64
C GLU A 29 -23.28 7.33 7.49
N SER A 30 -22.25 6.49 7.51
CA SER A 30 -21.37 6.21 6.36
C SER A 30 -21.43 4.74 5.99
N SER A 31 -21.30 4.43 4.71
CA SER A 31 -21.32 3.03 4.28
C SER A 31 -20.25 2.74 3.24
N VAL A 32 -19.71 1.51 3.31
CA VAL A 32 -18.81 0.95 2.31
C VAL A 32 -19.41 -0.36 1.80
N ILE A 33 -19.55 -0.48 0.49
CA ILE A 33 -20.07 -1.68 -0.15
C ILE A 33 -18.91 -2.36 -0.88
N LEU A 34 -18.62 -3.59 -0.51
CA LEU A 34 -17.77 -4.47 -1.27
C LEU A 34 -18.65 -5.43 -2.07
N SER A 35 -18.45 -5.48 -3.39
CA SER A 35 -19.26 -6.34 -4.26
C SER A 35 -18.39 -7.01 -5.32
N ASP A 36 -18.77 -8.24 -5.65
CA ASP A 36 -18.26 -8.98 -6.80
C ASP A 36 -19.42 -9.68 -7.54
N GLU A 37 -19.09 -10.58 -8.45
CA GLU A 37 -20.08 -11.36 -9.21
C GLU A 37 -20.90 -12.33 -8.31
N THR A 38 -20.41 -12.65 -7.11
CA THR A 38 -21.00 -13.63 -6.20
C THR A 38 -21.93 -13.01 -5.15
N GLY A 39 -21.74 -11.70 -4.85
CA GLY A 39 -22.57 -11.06 -3.82
C GLY A 39 -22.04 -9.71 -3.36
N GLN A 40 -22.57 -9.27 -2.21
CA GLN A 40 -22.23 -7.97 -1.62
C GLN A 40 -22.05 -8.08 -0.10
N CYS A 41 -21.03 -7.39 0.41
CA CYS A 41 -20.85 -7.11 1.83
C CYS A 41 -20.99 -5.61 2.06
N LEU A 42 -21.87 -5.22 2.98
CA LEU A 42 -22.10 -3.84 3.36
C LEU A 42 -21.51 -3.60 4.75
N PHE A 43 -20.64 -2.62 4.87
CA PHE A 43 -20.16 -2.07 6.14
C PHE A 43 -20.87 -0.74 6.37
N THR A 44 -21.63 -0.63 7.43
CA THR A 44 -22.27 0.60 7.85
C THR A 44 -21.56 1.10 9.10
N ILE A 45 -21.24 2.38 9.13
CA ILE A 45 -20.62 3.06 10.26
C ILE A 45 -21.62 4.07 10.78
N GLN A 46 -22.10 3.87 11.99
CA GLN A 46 -23.05 4.72 12.67
C GLN A 46 -22.56 4.98 14.09
N ASP A 47 -22.55 6.21 14.54
CA ASP A 47 -22.03 6.60 15.86
C ASP A 47 -20.61 6.04 16.14
N ASN A 48 -19.74 6.05 15.14
CA ASN A 48 -18.38 5.44 15.16
C ASN A 48 -18.36 3.93 15.44
N GLN A 49 -19.49 3.24 15.30
CA GLN A 49 -19.57 1.79 15.40
C GLN A 49 -19.76 1.15 14.03
N VAL A 50 -18.98 0.11 13.77
CA VAL A 50 -19.07 -0.65 12.52
C VAL A 50 -20.08 -1.77 12.66
N VAL A 51 -21.03 -1.81 11.75
CA VAL A 51 -21.98 -2.90 11.60
C VAL A 51 -21.82 -3.51 10.22
N THR A 52 -21.48 -4.79 10.16
CA THR A 52 -21.35 -5.53 8.91
C THR A 52 -22.61 -6.32 8.61
N SER A 53 -23.11 -6.23 7.39
CA SER A 53 -24.19 -7.08 6.89
C SER A 53 -23.80 -7.71 5.55
N PHE A 54 -24.17 -8.98 5.38
CA PHE A 54 -24.03 -9.69 4.12
C PHE A 54 -25.40 -9.78 3.46
N LYS A 55 -25.51 -9.35 2.22
CA LYS A 55 -26.73 -9.56 1.43
C LYS A 55 -26.82 -10.97 0.87
N ASP A 56 -25.66 -11.62 0.73
CA ASP A 56 -25.57 -13.00 0.28
C ASP A 56 -24.59 -13.77 1.15
N GLU A 57 -24.99 -14.91 1.69
CA GLU A 57 -24.12 -15.75 2.54
C GLU A 57 -22.97 -16.40 1.74
N SER A 58 -23.04 -16.37 0.41
CA SER A 58 -22.03 -16.90 -0.50
C SER A 58 -20.92 -15.88 -0.85
N PHE A 59 -21.04 -14.61 -0.44
CA PHE A 59 -20.02 -13.60 -0.70
C PHE A 59 -18.69 -13.99 -0.06
N TYR A 60 -17.68 -14.14 -0.89
CA TYR A 60 -16.34 -14.46 -0.49
C TYR A 60 -15.36 -13.46 -1.13
N LEU A 61 -14.68 -12.67 -0.31
CA LEU A 61 -13.58 -11.84 -0.80
C LEU A 61 -12.43 -12.75 -1.24
N PRO A 62 -12.03 -12.72 -2.52
CA PRO A 62 -10.93 -13.56 -3.03
C PRO A 62 -9.56 -13.09 -2.51
N ILE A 63 -9.54 -12.08 -1.65
CA ILE A 63 -8.35 -11.47 -1.04
C ILE A 63 -8.33 -11.83 0.43
N GLY A 64 -7.37 -12.65 0.85
CA GLY A 64 -7.22 -13.09 2.24
C GLY A 64 -6.51 -12.09 3.15
N ASP A 65 -5.78 -11.12 2.58
CA ASP A 65 -4.99 -10.13 3.30
C ASP A 65 -4.71 -8.91 2.41
N ALA A 66 -4.34 -7.77 3.01
CA ALA A 66 -3.90 -6.59 2.30
C ALA A 66 -2.67 -5.98 2.99
N THR A 67 -1.74 -5.47 2.19
CA THR A 67 -0.57 -4.74 2.69
C THR A 67 -0.64 -3.30 2.20
N PHE A 68 -0.60 -2.34 3.12
CA PHE A 68 -0.57 -0.92 2.80
C PHE A 68 0.86 -0.37 2.94
N LEU A 69 1.38 0.21 1.88
CA LEU A 69 2.70 0.83 1.82
C LEU A 69 2.55 2.32 1.53
N GLU A 70 2.69 3.14 2.58
CA GLU A 70 2.60 4.60 2.53
C GLU A 70 3.98 5.25 2.37
N THR A 71 4.97 4.79 3.12
CA THR A 71 6.29 5.41 3.16
C THR A 71 7.43 4.40 3.30
N PRO A 72 8.58 4.61 2.63
CA PRO A 72 9.75 3.77 2.80
C PRO A 72 10.49 3.96 4.14
N LEU A 73 10.08 4.91 4.97
CA LEU A 73 10.71 5.19 6.26
C LEU A 73 10.61 4.01 7.23
N TYR A 74 9.58 3.16 7.11
CA TYR A 74 9.38 2.02 7.98
C TYR A 74 10.58 1.06 8.01
N LEU A 75 11.29 0.92 6.89
CA LEU A 75 12.45 0.06 6.82
C LEU A 75 13.61 0.52 7.73
N GLN A 76 13.79 1.84 7.85
CA GLN A 76 14.82 2.39 8.74
C GLN A 76 14.36 2.53 10.20
N LEU A 77 13.05 2.59 10.46
CA LEU A 77 12.46 2.66 11.78
C LEU A 77 12.14 1.27 12.37
N ASN A 78 12.33 0.21 11.58
CA ASN A 78 11.93 -1.15 11.95
C ASN A 78 12.49 -1.58 13.32
N ASP A 79 13.77 -1.35 13.59
CA ASP A 79 14.40 -1.72 14.87
C ASP A 79 13.81 -0.90 16.04
N LEU A 80 13.57 0.39 15.84
CA LEU A 80 12.97 1.26 16.86
C LEU A 80 11.53 0.85 17.17
N LEU A 81 10.74 0.60 16.13
CA LEU A 81 9.34 0.26 16.26
C LEU A 81 9.15 -1.15 16.84
N SER A 82 9.98 -2.12 16.45
CA SER A 82 9.93 -3.48 17.02
C SER A 82 10.34 -3.51 18.50
N LYS A 83 11.29 -2.69 18.92
CA LYS A 83 11.65 -2.56 20.33
C LYS A 83 10.58 -1.84 21.16
N SER A 84 9.95 -0.81 20.60
CA SER A 84 8.84 -0.11 21.26
C SER A 84 7.64 -1.03 21.44
N ARG A 85 7.36 -1.90 20.46
CA ARG A 85 6.32 -2.91 20.57
C ARG A 85 6.51 -3.84 21.77
N SER A 86 7.72 -4.35 21.98
CA SER A 86 8.02 -5.24 23.13
C SER A 86 7.87 -4.52 24.47
N LEU A 87 8.16 -3.22 24.53
CA LEU A 87 7.94 -2.40 25.72
C LEU A 87 6.45 -2.18 26.03
N PHE A 88 5.64 -1.98 24.99
CA PHE A 88 4.19 -1.81 25.12
C PHE A 88 3.48 -3.11 25.50
N ASP A 89 3.88 -4.24 24.96
CA ASP A 89 3.35 -5.56 25.32
C ASP A 89 3.62 -5.90 26.81
N VAL A 90 4.73 -5.44 27.35
CA VAL A 90 5.09 -5.64 28.78
C VAL A 90 4.32 -4.67 29.71
N ILE A 91 3.98 -3.49 29.25
CA ILE A 91 3.24 -2.49 30.04
C ILE A 91 1.72 -2.75 30.01
N SER A 92 1.19 -3.42 28.97
CA SER A 92 -0.24 -3.70 28.80
C SER A 92 -0.84 -4.66 29.84
N GLY A 93 -0.05 -5.27 30.70
CA GLY A 93 -0.54 -6.06 31.85
C GLY A 93 -1.35 -5.31 32.89
N ARG A 94 -1.50 -3.98 32.82
CA ARG A 94 -2.29 -3.15 33.75
C ARG A 94 -3.23 -2.10 33.17
N ASN A 95 -3.14 -1.78 31.86
CA ASN A 95 -4.06 -0.82 31.20
C ASN A 95 -4.08 -1.07 29.68
N GLU A 96 -4.72 -2.14 29.26
CA GLU A 96 -4.73 -2.63 27.88
C GLU A 96 -5.24 -1.65 26.81
N TYR A 97 -6.00 -0.63 27.18
CA TYR A 97 -6.73 0.20 26.20
C TYR A 97 -6.04 1.51 25.80
N ARG A 98 -5.05 2.00 26.53
CA ARG A 98 -4.48 3.34 26.26
C ARG A 98 -3.23 3.37 25.38
N PHE A 99 -2.48 2.30 25.26
CA PHE A 99 -1.20 2.29 24.52
C PHE A 99 -1.21 1.42 23.26
N ALA A 100 -2.18 0.54 23.11
CA ALA A 100 -2.34 -0.27 21.89
C ALA A 100 -2.66 0.58 20.63
N SER A 101 -3.14 1.81 20.82
CA SER A 101 -3.58 2.73 19.77
C SER A 101 -2.54 3.74 19.29
N VAL A 102 -1.30 3.71 19.81
CA VAL A 102 -0.26 4.71 19.46
C VAL A 102 0.31 4.50 18.05
N ILE A 103 0.28 3.28 17.54
CA ILE A 103 0.77 2.96 16.19
C ILE A 103 -0.41 2.51 15.35
N PRO A 104 -0.69 3.18 14.22
CA PRO A 104 -1.74 2.80 13.27
C PRO A 104 -1.69 1.33 12.87
N PHE A 105 -2.85 0.74 12.59
CA PHE A 105 -2.96 -0.69 12.31
C PHE A 105 -2.14 -1.11 11.08
N HIS A 106 -2.21 -0.34 9.99
CA HIS A 106 -1.47 -0.63 8.77
C HIS A 106 0.05 -0.62 8.96
N ILE A 107 0.56 0.26 9.86
CA ILE A 107 1.99 0.28 10.21
C ILE A 107 2.38 -0.98 10.97
N LYS A 108 1.55 -1.40 11.95
CA LYS A 108 1.79 -2.66 12.69
C LYS A 108 1.79 -3.87 11.78
N ASP A 109 0.85 -3.91 10.83
CA ASP A 109 0.75 -4.97 9.85
C ASP A 109 1.99 -5.05 8.96
N LEU A 110 2.39 -3.93 8.35
CA LEU A 110 3.61 -3.86 7.55
C LEU A 110 4.86 -4.28 8.34
N MET A 111 4.96 -3.85 9.60
CA MET A 111 6.07 -4.28 10.48
C MET A 111 6.05 -5.78 10.73
N ASN A 112 4.88 -6.38 10.97
CA ASN A 112 4.76 -7.82 11.15
C ASN A 112 5.23 -8.58 9.90
N LYS A 113 4.84 -8.11 8.71
CA LYS A 113 5.26 -8.68 7.43
C LYS A 113 6.76 -8.52 7.19
N LEU A 114 7.34 -7.39 7.58
CA LEU A 114 8.79 -7.21 7.57
C LEU A 114 9.52 -8.11 8.60
N GLU A 115 8.91 -8.42 9.75
CA GLU A 115 9.46 -9.43 10.67
C GLU A 115 9.51 -10.83 10.02
N VAL A 116 8.45 -11.21 9.28
CA VAL A 116 8.42 -12.48 8.52
C VAL A 116 9.53 -12.50 7.47
N SER A 117 9.79 -11.37 6.79
CA SER A 117 10.83 -11.28 5.75
C SER A 117 12.26 -11.49 6.25
N LYS A 118 12.50 -11.46 7.56
CA LYS A 118 13.79 -11.85 8.15
C LYS A 118 14.13 -13.33 7.96
N TYR A 119 13.11 -14.14 7.64
CA TYR A 119 13.18 -15.57 7.42
C TYR A 119 12.51 -15.93 6.09
N PRO A 120 13.11 -15.55 4.95
CA PRO A 120 12.50 -15.73 3.65
C PRO A 120 12.13 -17.18 3.41
N THR A 121 10.90 -17.40 2.98
CA THR A 121 10.40 -18.69 2.53
C THR A 121 10.58 -18.82 1.02
N PRO A 122 10.80 -20.02 0.47
CA PRO A 122 10.79 -20.20 -0.97
C PRO A 122 9.43 -19.78 -1.52
N SER A 123 9.38 -18.69 -2.29
CA SER A 123 8.16 -18.28 -2.97
C SER A 123 7.80 -19.30 -4.04
N LEU A 124 6.50 -19.62 -4.16
CA LEU A 124 5.96 -20.48 -5.22
C LEU A 124 5.90 -19.76 -6.57
N PHE A 125 6.06 -18.43 -6.57
CA PHE A 125 6.04 -17.62 -7.77
C PHE A 125 7.44 -17.45 -8.34
N THR A 126 7.61 -17.73 -9.63
CA THR A 126 8.85 -17.49 -10.36
C THR A 126 9.12 -16.01 -10.44
N LYS A 127 10.20 -15.57 -9.81
CA LYS A 127 10.58 -14.15 -9.74
C LYS A 127 11.22 -13.68 -11.04
N GLU A 128 10.42 -13.36 -12.05
CA GLU A 128 10.93 -12.66 -13.23
C GLU A 128 11.23 -11.17 -12.96
N TRP A 129 10.99 -10.72 -11.71
CA TRP A 129 11.11 -9.31 -11.32
C TRP A 129 12.45 -9.06 -10.64
N ASP A 130 13.44 -8.77 -11.45
CA ASP A 130 14.78 -8.48 -10.93
C ASP A 130 14.83 -7.05 -10.37
N ILE A 131 14.22 -6.86 -9.18
CA ILE A 131 14.28 -5.58 -8.45
C ILE A 131 15.73 -5.22 -8.18
N SER A 132 16.61 -6.21 -7.99
CA SER A 132 18.02 -5.97 -7.72
C SER A 132 18.72 -5.24 -8.87
N ARG A 133 18.30 -5.43 -10.12
CA ARG A 133 18.79 -4.65 -11.28
C ARG A 133 18.33 -3.20 -11.24
N ILE A 134 17.08 -2.95 -10.81
CA ILE A 134 16.54 -1.58 -10.75
C ILE A 134 17.34 -0.76 -9.75
N ILE A 135 17.55 -1.30 -8.54
CA ILE A 135 18.20 -0.57 -7.44
C ILE A 135 19.71 -0.82 -7.33
N GLY A 136 20.28 -1.67 -8.15
CA GLY A 136 21.72 -1.99 -8.15
C GLY A 136 22.20 -2.77 -6.92
N GLY A 137 21.32 -3.54 -6.29
CA GLY A 137 21.60 -4.34 -5.10
C GLY A 137 20.35 -4.94 -4.48
N GLU A 138 20.45 -5.43 -3.26
CA GLU A 138 19.36 -6.13 -2.57
C GLU A 138 19.35 -5.82 -1.08
N PHE A 139 18.17 -5.78 -0.47
CA PHE A 139 18.04 -5.72 0.99
C PHE A 139 18.11 -7.11 1.60
N LYS A 140 18.79 -7.19 2.74
CA LYS A 140 18.94 -8.42 3.52
C LYS A 140 18.87 -8.12 5.00
N TYR A 141 18.45 -9.11 5.78
CA TYR A 141 18.50 -9.05 7.22
C TYR A 141 19.83 -9.60 7.76
N ASP A 142 20.49 -8.83 8.64
CA ASP A 142 21.69 -9.27 9.35
C ASP A 142 21.31 -9.76 10.76
N LYS A 143 21.46 -11.07 11.01
CA LYS A 143 21.11 -11.69 12.30
C LYS A 143 22.01 -11.21 13.44
N THR A 144 23.23 -10.78 13.15
CA THR A 144 24.20 -10.33 14.17
C THR A 144 23.83 -8.93 14.68
N PHE A 145 23.54 -8.01 13.75
CA PHE A 145 23.15 -6.65 14.07
C PHE A 145 21.64 -6.48 14.30
N ARG A 146 20.85 -7.51 13.96
CA ARG A 146 19.37 -7.54 14.06
C ARG A 146 18.71 -6.39 13.29
N ASP A 147 19.26 -6.06 12.13
CA ASP A 147 18.77 -4.98 11.29
C ASP A 147 18.87 -5.32 9.81
N PHE A 148 18.09 -4.61 8.98
CA PHE A 148 18.19 -4.71 7.53
C PHE A 148 19.37 -3.87 7.03
N TYR A 149 19.99 -4.34 5.96
CA TYR A 149 21.04 -3.63 5.26
C TYR A 149 20.89 -3.78 3.75
N PHE A 150 21.39 -2.81 3.02
CA PHE A 150 21.47 -2.87 1.56
C PHE A 150 22.84 -3.41 1.13
N SER A 151 22.81 -4.49 0.35
CA SER A 151 23.99 -5.13 -0.21
C SER A 151 24.13 -4.75 -1.68
N THR A 152 25.25 -4.15 -2.07
CA THR A 152 25.53 -3.79 -3.44
C THR A 152 26.99 -4.11 -3.79
N THR A 153 27.30 -4.16 -5.08
CA THR A 153 28.67 -4.36 -5.55
C THR A 153 29.09 -3.16 -6.39
N LYS A 154 30.16 -2.48 -5.99
CA LYS A 154 30.73 -1.36 -6.72
C LYS A 154 32.20 -1.65 -7.02
N ASN A 155 32.59 -1.57 -8.31
CA ASN A 155 33.94 -1.85 -8.77
C ASN A 155 34.50 -3.21 -8.28
N GLY A 156 33.67 -4.23 -8.29
CA GLY A 156 34.04 -5.59 -7.80
C GLY A 156 34.08 -5.73 -6.29
N THR A 157 33.88 -4.66 -5.52
CA THR A 157 33.85 -4.71 -4.05
C THR A 157 32.42 -4.76 -3.55
N LYS A 158 32.13 -5.76 -2.70
CA LYS A 158 30.84 -5.90 -2.02
C LYS A 158 30.73 -4.90 -0.88
N LEU A 159 29.69 -4.08 -0.90
CA LEU A 159 29.41 -3.08 0.11
C LEU A 159 28.12 -3.41 0.86
N LYS A 160 28.14 -3.18 2.16
CA LYS A 160 26.98 -3.23 3.04
C LYS A 160 26.66 -1.85 3.55
N LEU A 161 25.48 -1.33 3.25
CA LEU A 161 25.01 -0.02 3.70
C LEU A 161 23.87 -0.20 4.69
N GLN A 162 23.94 0.51 5.81
CA GLN A 162 22.81 0.59 6.74
C GLN A 162 21.62 1.28 6.05
N THR A 163 20.41 0.90 6.40
CA THR A 163 19.17 1.44 5.82
C THR A 163 19.06 2.95 5.89
N MET A 164 19.60 3.56 6.96
CA MET A 164 19.65 5.02 7.14
C MET A 164 20.45 5.73 6.04
N ASN A 165 21.47 5.07 5.50
CA ASN A 165 22.38 5.62 4.48
C ASN A 165 21.96 5.30 3.05
N VAL A 166 20.76 4.74 2.87
CA VAL A 166 20.21 4.38 1.56
C VAL A 166 19.14 5.39 1.16
N ALA A 167 19.11 5.78 -0.10
CA ALA A 167 18.13 6.73 -0.63
C ALA A 167 16.69 6.16 -0.49
N SER A 168 15.72 7.05 -0.23
CA SER A 168 14.32 6.65 0.00
C SER A 168 13.73 5.84 -1.14
N GLY A 169 13.98 6.22 -2.41
CA GLY A 169 13.50 5.45 -3.55
C GLY A 169 14.05 4.01 -3.62
N ILE A 170 15.30 3.78 -3.21
CA ILE A 170 15.85 2.41 -3.11
C ILE A 170 15.12 1.62 -2.02
N LYS A 171 14.75 2.28 -0.90
CA LYS A 171 14.01 1.63 0.20
C LYS A 171 12.59 1.22 -0.22
N THR A 172 11.90 2.02 -1.04
CA THR A 172 10.58 1.65 -1.58
C THR A 172 10.65 0.33 -2.32
N PHE A 173 11.54 0.20 -3.28
CA PHE A 173 11.78 -1.07 -3.97
C PHE A 173 12.26 -2.18 -3.03
N GLY A 174 13.05 -1.83 -2.02
CA GLY A 174 13.55 -2.78 -1.03
C GLY A 174 12.48 -3.38 -0.15
N ILE A 175 11.47 -2.60 0.27
CA ILE A 175 10.31 -3.12 1.00
C ILE A 175 9.52 -4.09 0.10
N ILE A 176 9.25 -3.71 -1.14
CA ILE A 176 8.57 -4.59 -2.10
C ILE A 176 9.36 -5.89 -2.30
N GLN A 177 10.71 -5.81 -2.45
CA GLN A 177 11.58 -6.98 -2.54
C GLN A 177 11.44 -7.89 -1.32
N LEU A 178 11.54 -7.34 -0.11
CA LEU A 178 11.46 -8.09 1.14
C LEU A 178 10.10 -8.77 1.32
N LEU A 179 9.02 -8.09 0.97
CA LEU A 179 7.66 -8.63 1.04
C LEU A 179 7.42 -9.75 0.01
N LEU A 180 7.97 -9.60 -1.21
CA LEU A 180 7.96 -10.67 -2.22
C LEU A 180 8.79 -11.89 -1.77
N ASP A 181 9.95 -11.65 -1.14
CA ASP A 181 10.83 -12.71 -0.63
C ASP A 181 10.20 -13.48 0.55
N ALA A 182 9.26 -12.82 1.26
CA ALA A 182 8.52 -13.39 2.37
C ALA A 182 7.17 -14.03 1.97
N ASP A 183 6.82 -14.00 0.69
CA ASP A 183 5.49 -14.38 0.19
C ASP A 183 4.33 -13.57 0.81
N GLU A 184 4.63 -12.33 1.22
CA GLU A 184 3.65 -11.37 1.72
C GLU A 184 2.99 -10.56 0.59
N ILE A 185 3.50 -10.65 -0.62
CA ILE A 185 2.91 -10.18 -1.88
C ILE A 185 2.72 -11.40 -2.78
N ASN A 186 1.46 -11.79 -3.01
CA ASN A 186 1.08 -12.94 -3.84
C ASN A 186 -0.38 -12.78 -4.32
N PRO A 187 -0.90 -13.61 -5.24
CA PRO A 187 -2.25 -13.46 -5.80
C PRO A 187 -3.40 -13.52 -4.78
N GLY A 188 -3.17 -14.06 -3.58
CA GLY A 188 -4.17 -14.08 -2.50
C GLY A 188 -4.15 -12.85 -1.60
N LYS A 189 -3.22 -11.90 -1.84
CA LYS A 189 -3.00 -10.73 -0.99
C LYS A 189 -2.98 -9.46 -1.83
N MET A 190 -3.71 -8.44 -1.41
CA MET A 190 -3.74 -7.13 -2.09
C MET A 190 -2.59 -6.25 -1.65
N LEU A 191 -1.91 -5.63 -2.60
CA LEU A 191 -0.91 -4.60 -2.33
C LEU A 191 -1.53 -3.21 -2.57
N ILE A 192 -1.53 -2.38 -1.55
CA ILE A 192 -1.99 -0.98 -1.64
C ILE A 192 -0.77 -0.09 -1.46
N ILE A 193 -0.52 0.80 -2.42
CA ILE A 193 0.63 1.72 -2.38
C ILE A 193 0.13 3.15 -2.54
N ASP A 194 0.48 3.97 -1.56
CA ASP A 194 0.21 5.40 -1.63
C ASP A 194 1.41 6.12 -2.23
N GLU A 195 1.17 6.82 -3.35
CA GLU A 195 2.16 7.62 -4.06
C GLU A 195 3.53 6.93 -4.26
N PRO A 196 3.59 5.76 -4.96
CA PRO A 196 4.83 5.01 -5.15
C PRO A 196 5.93 5.81 -5.86
N GLU A 197 5.58 6.88 -6.56
CA GLU A 197 6.50 7.81 -7.20
C GLU A 197 7.26 8.72 -6.25
N ASN A 198 6.84 8.83 -4.99
CA ASN A 198 7.49 9.68 -4.02
C ASN A 198 8.97 9.33 -3.86
N HIS A 199 9.81 10.37 -3.93
CA HIS A 199 11.27 10.24 -3.87
C HIS A 199 11.91 9.47 -5.03
N LEU A 200 11.14 9.13 -6.10
CA LEU A 200 11.67 8.46 -7.28
C LEU A 200 12.02 9.48 -8.39
N HIS A 201 13.21 9.31 -8.96
CA HIS A 201 13.53 9.97 -10.23
C HIS A 201 12.56 9.49 -11.34
N PRO A 202 12.13 10.32 -12.31
CA PRO A 202 11.17 9.93 -13.35
C PRO A 202 11.46 8.58 -14.03
N LYS A 203 12.72 8.25 -14.27
CA LYS A 203 13.10 6.93 -14.78
C LYS A 203 12.64 5.80 -13.85
N TRP A 204 12.84 5.94 -12.55
CA TRP A 204 12.46 4.92 -11.57
C TRP A 204 10.95 4.86 -11.34
N GLN A 205 10.23 5.94 -11.58
CA GLN A 205 8.76 5.91 -11.61
C GLN A 205 8.25 5.01 -12.74
N ILE A 206 8.90 5.05 -13.91
CA ILE A 206 8.61 4.16 -15.03
C ILE A 206 8.98 2.70 -14.70
N ASP A 207 10.15 2.47 -14.10
CA ASP A 207 10.57 1.14 -13.66
C ASP A 207 9.61 0.57 -12.59
N CYS A 208 9.09 1.40 -11.68
CA CYS A 208 8.09 1.03 -10.69
C CYS A 208 6.75 0.67 -11.34
N ALA A 209 6.30 1.46 -12.30
CA ALA A 209 5.09 1.17 -13.06
C ALA A 209 5.21 -0.18 -13.80
N GLN A 210 6.35 -0.47 -14.42
CA GLN A 210 6.60 -1.76 -15.05
C GLN A 210 6.55 -2.91 -14.05
N LEU A 211 7.15 -2.75 -12.88
CA LEU A 211 7.12 -3.76 -11.82
C LEU A 211 5.67 -4.06 -11.39
N ILE A 212 4.86 -3.03 -11.16
CA ILE A 212 3.46 -3.18 -10.75
C ILE A 212 2.64 -3.89 -11.82
N VAL A 213 2.80 -3.52 -13.10
CA VAL A 213 2.09 -4.18 -14.20
C VAL A 213 2.46 -5.66 -14.28
N LYS A 214 3.71 -6.01 -14.07
CA LYS A 214 4.13 -7.42 -14.02
C LYS A 214 3.50 -8.17 -12.84
N MET A 215 3.39 -7.54 -11.66
CA MET A 215 2.69 -8.12 -10.51
C MET A 215 1.23 -8.40 -10.85
N VAL A 216 0.53 -7.44 -11.46
CA VAL A 216 -0.87 -7.62 -11.88
C VAL A 216 -1.01 -8.74 -12.90
N LYS A 217 -0.08 -8.86 -13.86
CA LYS A 217 -0.06 -9.96 -14.82
C LYS A 217 0.05 -11.33 -14.16
N GLU A 218 0.77 -11.44 -13.05
CA GLU A 218 0.88 -12.66 -12.24
C GLU A 218 -0.33 -12.85 -11.29
N GLY A 219 -1.36 -12.03 -11.42
CA GLY A 219 -2.59 -12.15 -10.64
C GLY A 219 -2.56 -11.49 -9.27
N ILE A 220 -1.56 -10.68 -8.96
CA ILE A 220 -1.50 -9.93 -7.69
C ILE A 220 -2.39 -8.70 -7.81
N PRO A 221 -3.43 -8.56 -6.99
CA PRO A 221 -4.26 -7.36 -6.98
C PRO A 221 -3.47 -6.18 -6.39
N VAL A 222 -3.42 -5.06 -7.13
CA VAL A 222 -2.71 -3.86 -6.71
C VAL A 222 -3.62 -2.65 -6.81
N MET A 223 -3.67 -1.84 -5.74
CA MET A 223 -4.31 -0.54 -5.72
C MET A 223 -3.25 0.54 -5.50
N VAL A 224 -3.30 1.61 -6.28
CA VAL A 224 -2.29 2.68 -6.19
C VAL A 224 -2.99 4.04 -6.24
N SER A 225 -2.63 4.94 -5.32
CA SER A 225 -2.85 6.37 -5.51
C SER A 225 -1.63 6.97 -6.23
N SER A 226 -1.82 7.92 -7.12
CA SER A 226 -0.71 8.60 -7.79
C SER A 226 -1.13 9.95 -8.37
N HIS A 227 -0.21 10.90 -8.32
CA HIS A 227 -0.33 12.19 -9.00
C HIS A 227 0.79 12.42 -10.04
N SER A 228 1.57 11.38 -10.37
CA SER A 228 2.65 11.46 -11.34
C SER A 228 2.21 11.09 -12.76
N PRO A 229 2.31 12.02 -13.72
CA PRO A 229 2.03 11.71 -15.12
C PRO A 229 3.00 10.64 -15.69
N TYR A 230 4.24 10.56 -15.20
CA TYR A 230 5.21 9.55 -15.62
C TYR A 230 4.79 8.15 -15.16
N PHE A 231 4.36 8.05 -13.92
CA PHE A 231 3.92 6.78 -13.36
C PHE A 231 2.65 6.28 -14.05
N ILE A 232 1.62 7.13 -14.14
CA ILE A 232 0.32 6.79 -14.75
C ILE A 232 0.50 6.41 -16.23
N GLN A 233 1.30 7.16 -16.98
CA GLN A 233 1.61 6.83 -18.37
C GLN A 233 2.43 5.55 -18.48
N GLY A 234 3.31 5.28 -17.51
CA GLY A 234 4.07 4.03 -17.41
C GLY A 234 3.14 2.83 -17.24
N ILE A 235 2.18 2.89 -16.31
CA ILE A 235 1.15 1.83 -16.12
C ILE A 235 0.41 1.58 -17.43
N ARG A 236 -0.11 2.64 -18.07
CA ARG A 236 -0.83 2.52 -19.35
C ARG A 236 0.02 1.84 -20.41
N TYR A 237 1.26 2.28 -20.59
CA TYR A 237 2.17 1.77 -21.62
C TYR A 237 2.48 0.29 -21.40
N PHE A 238 2.87 -0.10 -20.18
CA PHE A 238 3.23 -1.49 -19.88
C PHE A 238 2.01 -2.41 -19.85
N ALA A 239 0.85 -1.95 -19.39
CA ALA A 239 -0.38 -2.73 -19.46
C ALA A 239 -0.73 -3.09 -20.91
N HIS A 240 -0.57 -2.13 -21.84
CA HIS A 240 -0.74 -2.37 -23.27
C HIS A 240 0.32 -3.34 -23.82
N GLN A 241 1.59 -3.15 -23.45
CA GLN A 241 2.68 -4.03 -23.87
C GLN A 241 2.49 -5.47 -23.41
N GLU A 242 1.97 -5.68 -22.21
CA GLU A 242 1.71 -6.99 -21.61
C GLU A 242 0.32 -7.55 -21.97
N GLN A 243 -0.50 -6.79 -22.71
CA GLN A 243 -1.86 -7.16 -23.15
C GLN A 243 -2.81 -7.46 -21.99
N ILE A 244 -2.79 -6.61 -20.96
CA ILE A 244 -3.64 -6.71 -19.76
C ILE A 244 -4.40 -5.41 -19.45
N GLU A 245 -4.69 -4.57 -20.46
CA GLU A 245 -5.37 -3.29 -20.25
C GLU A 245 -6.75 -3.46 -19.60
N GLU A 246 -7.43 -4.55 -19.89
CA GLU A 246 -8.73 -4.87 -19.31
C GLU A 246 -8.69 -5.12 -17.80
N LEU A 247 -7.51 -5.45 -17.25
CA LEU A 247 -7.31 -5.63 -15.81
C LEU A 247 -7.03 -4.31 -15.08
N VAL A 248 -6.79 -3.21 -15.81
CA VAL A 248 -6.40 -1.92 -15.23
C VAL A 248 -7.57 -0.96 -15.29
N LYS A 249 -7.92 -0.39 -14.12
CA LYS A 249 -8.94 0.65 -13.98
C LYS A 249 -8.29 1.94 -13.47
N TYR A 250 -8.84 3.05 -13.93
CA TYR A 250 -8.37 4.38 -13.54
C TYR A 250 -9.54 5.20 -13.00
N TYR A 251 -9.32 5.77 -11.83
CA TYR A 251 -10.28 6.59 -11.13
C TYR A 251 -9.70 7.98 -10.88
N LEU A 252 -10.51 9.01 -11.10
CA LEU A 252 -10.18 10.40 -10.79
C LEU A 252 -10.96 10.83 -9.57
N THR A 253 -10.25 11.31 -8.54
CA THR A 253 -10.86 11.90 -7.37
C THR A 253 -10.91 13.43 -7.54
N GLU A 254 -12.05 14.03 -7.28
CA GLU A 254 -12.24 15.47 -7.32
C GLU A 254 -12.97 15.95 -6.06
N ASN A 255 -12.51 17.08 -5.53
CA ASN A 255 -13.20 17.75 -4.44
C ASN A 255 -14.23 18.70 -5.05
N ASP A 256 -15.45 18.67 -4.55
CA ASP A 256 -16.45 19.70 -4.87
C ASP A 256 -16.18 20.92 -3.98
N GLU A 257 -15.74 22.01 -4.62
CA GLU A 257 -15.43 23.26 -3.92
C GLU A 257 -16.64 23.86 -3.18
N THR A 258 -17.85 23.37 -3.48
CA THR A 258 -19.12 23.92 -2.94
C THR A 258 -19.72 23.10 -1.81
N SER A 259 -19.32 21.84 -1.63
CA SER A 259 -20.03 20.90 -0.75
C SER A 259 -19.13 20.12 0.22
N ASP A 260 -17.85 20.41 0.35
CA ASP A 260 -16.87 19.61 1.14
C ASP A 260 -16.91 18.09 0.84
N LEU A 261 -17.51 17.71 -0.29
CA LEU A 261 -17.59 16.32 -0.72
C LEU A 261 -16.53 16.04 -1.77
N SER A 262 -16.00 14.81 -1.73
CA SER A 262 -15.14 14.29 -2.79
C SER A 262 -15.92 13.29 -3.63
N THR A 263 -15.72 13.34 -4.94
CA THR A 263 -16.29 12.39 -5.89
C THR A 263 -15.19 11.53 -6.49
N VAL A 264 -15.54 10.31 -6.88
CA VAL A 264 -14.64 9.38 -7.58
C VAL A 264 -15.31 9.00 -8.90
N GLU A 265 -14.64 9.28 -10.00
CA GLU A 265 -15.14 8.99 -11.35
C GLU A 265 -14.27 7.92 -12.03
N ASP A 266 -14.90 6.91 -12.65
CA ASP A 266 -14.18 5.95 -13.50
C ASP A 266 -13.83 6.61 -14.84
N VAL A 267 -12.56 6.88 -15.05
CA VAL A 267 -12.00 7.51 -16.24
C VAL A 267 -11.19 6.54 -17.10
N THR A 268 -11.38 5.24 -16.92
CA THR A 268 -10.64 4.18 -17.63
C THR A 268 -10.71 4.37 -19.14
N THR A 269 -11.86 4.77 -19.68
CA THR A 269 -12.04 5.02 -21.11
C THR A 269 -11.56 6.40 -21.58
N ASN A 270 -11.24 7.30 -20.64
CA ASN A 270 -10.85 8.69 -20.94
C ASN A 270 -9.73 9.20 -20.03
N LEU A 271 -8.57 8.58 -20.09
CA LEU A 271 -7.41 8.99 -19.29
C LEU A 271 -6.97 10.44 -19.52
N ASN A 272 -7.37 11.05 -20.62
CA ASN A 272 -7.04 12.45 -20.89
C ASN A 272 -7.57 13.39 -19.80
N MET A 273 -8.62 13.01 -19.07
CA MET A 273 -9.13 13.78 -17.93
C MET A 273 -8.07 13.91 -16.84
N ILE A 274 -7.39 12.80 -16.48
CA ILE A 274 -6.30 12.81 -15.50
C ILE A 274 -5.17 13.73 -15.94
N PHE A 275 -4.67 13.57 -17.17
CA PHE A 275 -3.56 14.38 -17.67
C PHE A 275 -3.92 15.86 -17.79
N LYS A 276 -5.17 16.18 -18.16
CA LYS A 276 -5.66 17.55 -18.14
C LYS A 276 -5.58 18.14 -16.74
N LYS A 277 -6.11 17.42 -15.73
CA LYS A 277 -6.11 17.87 -14.34
C LYS A 277 -4.68 18.06 -13.81
N LEU A 278 -3.79 17.12 -14.05
CA LEU A 278 -2.38 17.21 -13.65
C LEU A 278 -1.62 18.36 -14.33
N SER A 279 -2.05 18.79 -15.52
CA SER A 279 -1.43 19.90 -16.27
C SER A 279 -2.00 21.29 -15.93
N GLU A 280 -3.15 21.37 -15.27
CA GLU A 280 -3.80 22.66 -14.94
C GLU A 280 -2.90 23.65 -14.20
N PRO A 281 -2.14 23.26 -13.14
CA PRO A 281 -1.26 24.18 -12.45
C PRO A 281 -0.15 24.74 -13.36
N LEU A 282 0.39 23.90 -14.25
CA LEU A 282 1.40 24.34 -15.21
C LEU A 282 0.82 25.31 -16.24
N ASN A 283 -0.36 25.00 -16.78
CA ASN A 283 -1.07 25.88 -17.72
C ASN A 283 -1.38 27.24 -17.10
N HIS A 284 -1.77 27.26 -15.82
CA HIS A 284 -2.01 28.50 -15.09
C HIS A 284 -0.73 29.36 -15.04
N ILE A 285 0.41 28.78 -14.70
CA ILE A 285 1.69 29.50 -14.66
C ILE A 285 2.12 29.99 -16.05
N MET A 286 1.88 29.19 -17.10
CA MET A 286 2.23 29.58 -18.47
C MET A 286 1.35 30.71 -19.03
N ASN A 287 0.10 30.80 -18.59
CA ASN A 287 -0.84 31.83 -19.04
C ASN A 287 -0.73 33.15 -18.25
N LEU A 288 0.08 33.18 -17.19
CA LEU A 288 0.40 34.41 -16.45
C LEU A 288 1.46 35.28 -17.12
N LYS A 289 1.94 34.89 -18.31
CA LYS A 289 2.83 35.69 -19.17
C LYS A 289 2.05 36.39 -20.28
#